data_350db8a7e6618c53ef3e5102b2d86b35
#
_entry.id   350db8a7e6618c53ef3e5102b2d86b35
#
_cell.length_a   1.000
_cell.length_b   1.000
_cell.length_c   1.000
_cell.angle_alpha   90.00
_cell.angle_beta   90.00
_cell.angle_gamma   90.00
#
_symmetry.space_group_name_H-M   'P 1'
#
loop_
_entity.id
_entity.type
_entity.pdbx_description
1 polymer ?
#
loop_
_entity_poly.entity_id
_entity_poly.type
_entity_poly.pdbx_seq_one_letter_code
_entity_poly.pdbx_strand_id
1 'polypeptide(L)'
;MIQSGISEQDALAEVDAALRSPYLKGASRLHNRLAKRDWVLGIQSRLNRLAPTQVPRRERLSGDAFLEEHYRRNQPVIITGMLDDCVARTKWTLDYLSGHLGEREVEVQFGREADPNYELNSHAHKRRMPFGEYVELVRSSGRTNDFYMTANNDESNREALRELMADLPPLAEYLNEERRGFFWFGPAGTLTPFHHDLTNNFMMQIAGRKRVRLIAPCDIPHLYNQRHCFTPIDGRNIDVRRFPMMANVPVIDCVLEPGEILFLPVGWWHFVEALDITITISTTHFRWDNDFYSDYPGNHDF
;
A
#
# COMPACT_ATOMS: atom_id res chain seq x y z
N MET A 1 -11.43 -36.18 25.14
CA MET A 1 -11.09 -37.63 25.06
C MET A 1 -11.74 -38.44 26.17
N ILE A 2 -11.73 -38.04 27.42
CA ILE A 2 -12.41 -38.77 28.55
C ILE A 2 -13.94 -38.89 28.32
N GLN A 3 -14.56 -37.97 27.58
CA GLN A 3 -15.98 -38.05 27.20
C GLN A 3 -16.29 -39.07 26.08
N SER A 4 -15.28 -39.61 25.39
CA SER A 4 -15.43 -40.53 24.25
C SER A 4 -15.25 -42.02 24.62
N GLY A 5 -15.15 -42.39 25.91
CA GLY A 5 -14.99 -43.78 26.37
C GLY A 5 -13.58 -44.34 26.22
N ILE A 6 -12.59 -43.54 25.94
CA ILE A 6 -11.18 -43.92 25.87
C ILE A 6 -10.62 -43.95 27.30
N SER A 7 -9.88 -45.02 27.67
CA SER A 7 -9.25 -45.10 28.99
C SER A 7 -8.19 -44.01 29.16
N GLU A 8 -7.95 -43.59 30.41
CA GLU A 8 -6.91 -42.61 30.73
C GLU A 8 -5.52 -43.06 30.25
N GLN A 9 -5.25 -44.35 30.34
CA GLN A 9 -3.98 -44.94 29.92
C GLN A 9 -3.80 -44.88 28.39
N ASP A 10 -4.85 -45.16 27.64
CA ASP A 10 -4.84 -45.05 26.18
C ASP A 10 -4.71 -43.57 25.73
N ALA A 11 -5.41 -42.66 26.41
CA ALA A 11 -5.31 -41.22 26.14
C ALA A 11 -3.88 -40.70 26.38
N LEU A 12 -3.22 -41.13 27.47
CA LEU A 12 -1.84 -40.77 27.76
C LEU A 12 -0.87 -41.38 26.73
N ALA A 13 -1.10 -42.61 26.29
CA ALA A 13 -0.27 -43.24 25.25
C ALA A 13 -0.39 -42.52 23.91
N GLU A 14 -1.60 -42.09 23.53
CA GLU A 14 -1.80 -41.26 22.30
C GLU A 14 -1.12 -39.89 22.40
N VAL A 15 -1.21 -39.22 23.55
CA VAL A 15 -0.52 -37.93 23.80
C VAL A 15 0.99 -38.11 23.68
N ASP A 16 1.55 -39.17 24.28
CA ASP A 16 2.96 -39.49 24.23
C ASP A 16 3.45 -39.80 22.81
N ALA A 17 2.65 -40.56 22.05
CA ALA A 17 2.93 -40.82 20.64
C ALA A 17 2.91 -39.54 19.80
N ALA A 18 1.91 -38.67 20.02
CA ALA A 18 1.81 -37.37 19.36
C ALA A 18 3.01 -36.49 19.68
N LEU A 19 3.44 -36.40 20.94
CA LEU A 19 4.61 -35.61 21.37
C LEU A 19 5.93 -36.12 20.78
N ARG A 20 6.01 -37.40 20.41
CA ARG A 20 7.17 -38.00 19.74
C ARG A 20 7.13 -37.79 18.22
N SER A 21 6.00 -37.40 17.65
CA SER A 21 5.81 -37.16 16.21
C SER A 21 6.84 -36.19 15.66
N PRO A 22 7.53 -36.52 14.58
CA PRO A 22 8.46 -35.59 13.91
C PRO A 22 7.74 -34.32 13.39
N TYR A 23 6.47 -34.43 13.02
CA TYR A 23 5.64 -33.31 12.58
C TYR A 23 5.38 -32.34 13.72
N LEU A 24 4.94 -32.80 14.91
CA LEU A 24 4.74 -31.92 16.05
C LEU A 24 6.04 -31.29 16.54
N LYS A 25 7.14 -32.04 16.54
CA LYS A 25 8.46 -31.49 16.87
C LYS A 25 8.88 -30.42 15.85
N GLY A 26 8.63 -30.63 14.57
CA GLY A 26 8.87 -29.66 13.50
C GLY A 26 8.03 -28.40 13.70
N ALA A 27 6.72 -28.54 13.89
CA ALA A 27 5.80 -27.44 14.15
C ALA A 27 6.19 -26.63 15.39
N SER A 28 6.54 -27.32 16.51
CA SER A 28 7.00 -26.66 17.74
C SER A 28 8.29 -25.86 17.52
N ARG A 29 9.25 -26.38 16.75
CA ARG A 29 10.48 -25.67 16.40
C ARG A 29 10.18 -24.41 15.57
N LEU A 30 9.29 -24.53 14.57
CA LEU A 30 8.88 -23.41 13.75
C LEU A 30 8.15 -22.36 14.60
N HIS A 31 7.19 -22.78 15.43
CA HIS A 31 6.50 -21.90 16.36
C HIS A 31 7.47 -21.11 17.25
N ASN A 32 8.45 -21.79 17.85
CA ASN A 32 9.45 -21.14 18.71
C ASN A 32 10.32 -20.16 17.94
N ARG A 33 10.65 -20.44 16.66
CA ARG A 33 11.40 -19.49 15.81
C ARG A 33 10.56 -18.26 15.52
N LEU A 34 9.29 -18.43 15.14
CA LEU A 34 8.37 -17.33 14.89
C LEU A 34 8.15 -16.49 16.15
N ALA A 35 7.89 -17.13 17.29
CA ALA A 35 7.71 -16.41 18.56
C ALA A 35 8.93 -15.56 18.95
N LYS A 36 10.16 -16.03 18.70
CA LYS A 36 11.38 -15.24 18.93
C LYS A 36 11.48 -14.05 17.99
N ARG A 37 11.15 -14.23 16.71
CA ARG A 37 11.09 -13.13 15.74
C ARG A 37 10.03 -12.12 16.15
N ASP A 38 8.83 -12.58 16.51
CA ASP A 38 7.72 -11.74 16.92
C ASP A 38 8.03 -10.97 18.22
N TRP A 39 8.82 -11.57 19.13
CA TRP A 39 9.33 -10.87 20.30
C TRP A 39 10.22 -9.67 19.93
N VAL A 40 11.15 -9.85 18.95
CA VAL A 40 11.99 -8.75 18.46
C VAL A 40 11.15 -7.65 17.81
N LEU A 41 10.18 -8.04 16.96
CA LEU A 41 9.25 -7.09 16.34
C LEU A 41 8.42 -6.36 17.40
N GLY A 42 8.00 -7.08 18.46
CA GLY A 42 7.26 -6.51 19.59
C GLY A 42 8.06 -5.46 20.37
N ILE A 43 9.39 -5.60 20.48
CA ILE A 43 10.26 -4.55 21.05
C ILE A 43 10.17 -3.30 20.18
N GLN A 44 10.33 -3.43 18.86
CA GLN A 44 10.28 -2.29 17.94
C GLN A 44 8.90 -1.63 17.95
N SER A 45 7.81 -2.41 17.95
CA SER A 45 6.44 -1.90 18.08
C SER A 45 6.26 -1.06 19.36
N ARG A 46 6.76 -1.54 20.50
CA ARG A 46 6.69 -0.80 21.77
C ARG A 46 7.49 0.49 21.74
N LEU A 47 8.66 0.49 21.12
CA LEU A 47 9.48 1.70 20.96
C LEU A 47 8.80 2.71 20.03
N ASN A 48 8.18 2.23 18.93
CA ASN A 48 7.45 3.09 18.01
C ASN A 48 6.25 3.80 18.64
N ARG A 49 5.65 3.24 19.71
CA ARG A 49 4.59 3.92 20.49
C ARG A 49 5.07 5.17 21.24
N LEU A 50 6.37 5.30 21.41
CA LEU A 50 7.00 6.49 22.01
C LEU A 50 7.26 7.59 20.97
N ALA A 51 7.19 7.25 19.68
CA ALA A 51 7.35 8.19 18.58
C ALA A 51 6.06 9.02 18.36
N PRO A 52 6.17 10.18 17.69
CA PRO A 52 4.99 10.94 17.28
C PRO A 52 4.02 10.11 16.45
N THR A 53 2.73 10.29 16.70
CA THR A 53 1.64 9.58 16.00
C THR A 53 1.27 10.21 14.65
N GLN A 54 2.14 11.08 14.12
CA GLN A 54 1.92 11.81 12.87
C GLN A 54 3.10 11.60 11.93
N VAL A 55 2.82 11.55 10.64
CA VAL A 55 3.87 11.61 9.61
C VAL A 55 4.47 13.02 9.62
N PRO A 56 5.79 13.19 9.82
CA PRO A 56 6.41 14.50 9.81
C PRO A 56 6.30 15.15 8.43
N ARG A 57 6.07 16.47 8.40
CA ARG A 57 6.15 17.29 7.18
C ARG A 57 7.47 18.04 7.16
N ARG A 58 8.18 17.97 6.05
CA ARG A 58 9.49 18.58 5.86
C ARG A 58 9.49 19.38 4.55
N GLU A 59 9.70 20.67 4.66
CA GLU A 59 9.75 21.55 3.50
C GLU A 59 11.09 21.39 2.78
N ARG A 60 11.05 21.15 1.45
CA ARG A 60 12.20 21.07 0.54
C ARG A 60 13.37 20.27 1.14
N LEU A 61 13.05 19.10 1.69
CA LEU A 61 14.02 18.21 2.33
C LEU A 61 15.12 17.86 1.32
N SER A 62 16.40 18.05 1.69
CA SER A 62 17.52 17.69 0.81
C SER A 62 17.66 16.18 0.65
N GLY A 63 18.25 15.73 -0.47
CA GLY A 63 18.49 14.30 -0.74
C GLY A 63 19.30 13.63 0.36
N ASP A 64 20.34 14.28 0.90
CA ASP A 64 21.16 13.75 1.97
C ASP A 64 20.37 13.59 3.28
N ALA A 65 19.59 14.60 3.66
CA ALA A 65 18.74 14.52 4.84
C ALA A 65 17.62 13.47 4.67
N PHE A 66 17.04 13.36 3.47
CA PHE A 66 16.07 12.32 3.16
C PHE A 66 16.67 10.93 3.29
N LEU A 67 17.87 10.69 2.74
CA LEU A 67 18.57 9.42 2.87
C LEU A 67 18.83 9.08 4.34
N GLU A 68 19.39 10.05 5.10
CA GLU A 68 19.85 9.82 6.48
C GLU A 68 18.70 9.66 7.48
N GLU A 69 17.63 10.45 7.35
CA GLU A 69 16.57 10.52 8.34
C GLU A 69 15.38 9.61 8.02
N HIS A 70 15.14 9.31 6.72
CA HIS A 70 13.94 8.62 6.27
C HIS A 70 14.22 7.34 5.50
N TYR A 71 14.95 7.41 4.38
CA TYR A 71 15.13 6.27 3.48
C TYR A 71 15.79 5.08 4.18
N ARG A 72 17.02 5.27 4.68
CA ARG A 72 17.77 4.21 5.37
C ARG A 72 17.20 3.80 6.72
N ARG A 73 16.38 4.66 7.34
CA ARG A 73 15.72 4.38 8.62
C ARG A 73 14.34 3.76 8.45
N ASN A 74 13.88 3.61 7.20
CA ASN A 74 12.55 3.09 6.90
C ASN A 74 11.45 3.89 7.62
N GLN A 75 11.50 5.24 7.55
CA GLN A 75 10.56 6.14 8.23
C GLN A 75 9.79 7.00 7.23
N PRO A 76 8.44 7.01 7.25
CA PRO A 76 7.65 7.82 6.35
C PRO A 76 7.87 9.31 6.59
N VAL A 77 7.71 10.10 5.54
CA VAL A 77 7.74 11.57 5.59
C VAL A 77 6.85 12.15 4.49
N ILE A 78 6.20 13.26 4.76
CA ILE A 78 5.55 14.10 3.74
C ILE A 78 6.52 15.23 3.42
N ILE A 79 6.94 15.33 2.15
CA ILE A 79 7.80 16.39 1.66
C ILE A 79 6.92 17.44 1.00
N THR A 80 7.04 18.67 1.45
CA THR A 80 6.33 19.83 0.91
C THR A 80 7.28 20.73 0.10
N GLY A 81 6.74 21.60 -0.74
CA GLY A 81 7.50 22.59 -1.50
C GLY A 81 8.17 22.09 -2.78
N MET A 82 8.33 20.77 -2.95
CA MET A 82 9.01 20.21 -4.14
C MET A 82 8.12 20.21 -5.39
N LEU A 83 6.82 20.33 -5.23
CA LEU A 83 5.85 20.38 -6.34
C LEU A 83 5.21 21.77 -6.51
N ASP A 84 5.73 22.83 -5.87
CA ASP A 84 5.12 24.17 -5.94
C ASP A 84 5.07 24.70 -7.38
N ASP A 85 6.14 24.56 -8.14
CA ASP A 85 6.25 24.97 -9.53
C ASP A 85 5.95 23.82 -10.52
N CYS A 86 5.31 22.75 -10.06
CA CYS A 86 4.98 21.61 -10.89
C CYS A 86 3.89 21.96 -11.90
N VAL A 87 4.21 21.90 -13.18
CA VAL A 87 3.30 22.20 -14.29
C VAL A 87 2.04 21.33 -14.23
N ALA A 88 2.15 20.07 -13.86
CA ALA A 88 1.03 19.14 -13.75
C ALA A 88 -0.08 19.64 -12.84
N ARG A 89 0.24 20.36 -11.73
CA ARG A 89 -0.74 20.85 -10.75
C ARG A 89 -1.76 21.85 -11.31
N THR A 90 -1.36 22.63 -12.29
CA THR A 90 -2.22 23.65 -12.93
C THR A 90 -2.72 23.20 -14.29
N LYS A 91 -1.95 22.39 -15.01
CA LYS A 91 -2.22 21.96 -16.37
C LYS A 91 -3.18 20.77 -16.43
N TRP A 92 -3.10 19.80 -15.49
CA TRP A 92 -3.87 18.58 -15.56
C TRP A 92 -5.30 18.75 -15.04
N THR A 93 -6.04 19.66 -15.69
CA THR A 93 -7.50 19.75 -15.50
C THR A 93 -8.18 18.60 -16.23
N LEU A 94 -9.42 18.26 -15.84
CA LEU A 94 -10.19 17.24 -16.54
C LEU A 94 -10.41 17.60 -18.01
N ASP A 95 -10.60 18.89 -18.33
CA ASP A 95 -10.74 19.37 -19.72
C ASP A 95 -9.44 19.18 -20.52
N TYR A 96 -8.29 19.48 -19.91
CA TYR A 96 -6.99 19.25 -20.56
C TYR A 96 -6.78 17.74 -20.82
N LEU A 97 -7.00 16.89 -19.82
CA LEU A 97 -6.81 15.45 -19.95
C LEU A 97 -7.72 14.83 -21.00
N SER A 98 -9.02 15.19 -21.00
CA SER A 98 -9.98 14.72 -21.98
C SER A 98 -9.69 15.25 -23.39
N GLY A 99 -9.37 16.54 -23.53
CA GLY A 99 -9.13 17.16 -24.83
C GLY A 99 -7.78 16.80 -25.46
N HIS A 100 -6.74 16.56 -24.63
CA HIS A 100 -5.38 16.31 -25.15
C HIS A 100 -5.07 14.82 -25.34
N LEU A 101 -5.57 13.96 -24.46
CA LEU A 101 -5.29 12.52 -24.44
C LEU A 101 -6.54 11.66 -24.59
N GLY A 102 -7.68 12.25 -24.89
CA GLY A 102 -8.98 11.58 -24.88
C GLY A 102 -9.07 10.35 -25.77
N GLU A 103 -8.39 10.35 -26.91
CA GLU A 103 -8.36 9.24 -27.87
C GLU A 103 -7.42 8.09 -27.46
N ARG A 104 -6.60 8.27 -26.41
CA ARG A 104 -5.70 7.22 -25.94
C ARG A 104 -6.50 6.13 -25.24
N GLU A 105 -6.23 4.89 -25.59
CA GLU A 105 -6.82 3.74 -24.88
C GLU A 105 -6.10 3.53 -23.55
N VAL A 106 -6.89 3.44 -22.48
CA VAL A 106 -6.41 3.17 -21.13
C VAL A 106 -7.13 1.99 -20.51
N GLU A 107 -6.48 1.34 -19.56
CA GLU A 107 -7.04 0.25 -18.77
C GLU A 107 -7.50 0.77 -17.41
N VAL A 108 -8.72 0.45 -17.03
CA VAL A 108 -9.36 0.86 -15.78
C VAL A 108 -10.00 -0.37 -15.11
N GLN A 109 -9.98 -0.43 -13.80
CA GLN A 109 -10.74 -1.44 -13.05
C GLN A 109 -12.20 -1.00 -12.90
N PHE A 110 -13.14 -1.93 -13.05
CA PHE A 110 -14.58 -1.72 -12.91
C PHE A 110 -15.24 -2.83 -12.09
N GLY A 111 -16.40 -2.54 -11.47
CA GLY A 111 -17.15 -3.51 -10.69
C GLY A 111 -16.50 -3.85 -9.36
N ARG A 112 -15.67 -2.96 -8.84
CA ARG A 112 -14.89 -3.18 -7.61
C ARG A 112 -15.79 -3.29 -6.36
N GLU A 113 -16.92 -2.59 -6.33
CA GLU A 113 -17.84 -2.63 -5.19
C GLU A 113 -18.59 -3.96 -5.07
N ALA A 114 -18.69 -4.71 -6.16
CA ALA A 114 -19.32 -6.03 -6.18
C ALA A 114 -18.43 -7.17 -5.69
N ASP A 115 -17.11 -6.93 -5.59
CA ASP A 115 -16.12 -7.93 -5.16
C ASP A 115 -15.32 -7.43 -3.95
N PRO A 116 -15.48 -7.99 -2.75
CA PRO A 116 -14.72 -7.60 -1.58
C PRO A 116 -13.20 -7.86 -1.72
N ASN A 117 -12.79 -8.68 -2.67
CA ASN A 117 -11.40 -9.02 -2.97
C ASN A 117 -10.90 -8.41 -4.29
N TYR A 118 -11.47 -7.28 -4.72
CA TYR A 118 -11.19 -6.68 -6.03
C TYR A 118 -9.69 -6.43 -6.30
N GLU A 119 -8.86 -6.15 -5.30
CA GLU A 119 -7.42 -5.99 -5.51
C GLU A 119 -6.72 -7.33 -5.75
N LEU A 120 -7.10 -8.38 -5.04
CA LEU A 120 -6.60 -9.75 -5.27
C LEU A 120 -7.04 -10.27 -6.64
N ASN A 121 -8.24 -9.89 -7.06
CA ASN A 121 -8.86 -10.27 -8.33
C ASN A 121 -8.70 -9.18 -9.41
N SER A 122 -7.75 -8.28 -9.26
CA SER A 122 -7.63 -7.04 -10.07
C SER A 122 -7.67 -7.30 -11.58
N HIS A 123 -7.09 -8.41 -12.06
CA HIS A 123 -7.12 -8.79 -13.47
C HIS A 123 -8.53 -9.04 -14.02
N ALA A 124 -9.48 -9.49 -13.18
CA ALA A 124 -10.86 -9.73 -13.59
C ALA A 124 -11.68 -8.44 -13.73
N HIS A 125 -11.20 -7.36 -13.13
CA HIS A 125 -11.86 -6.05 -13.13
C HIS A 125 -11.36 -5.12 -14.25
N LYS A 126 -10.31 -5.48 -14.97
CA LYS A 126 -9.68 -4.67 -16.01
C LYS A 126 -10.55 -4.54 -17.26
N ARG A 127 -10.75 -3.30 -17.72
CA ARG A 127 -11.43 -2.96 -18.98
C ARG A 127 -10.66 -1.85 -19.69
N ARG A 128 -10.63 -1.91 -21.03
CA ARG A 128 -10.03 -0.86 -21.86
C ARG A 128 -11.11 0.07 -22.39
N MET A 129 -10.78 1.36 -22.43
CA MET A 129 -11.68 2.38 -22.96
C MET A 129 -10.88 3.64 -23.34
N PRO A 130 -11.44 4.54 -24.16
CA PRO A 130 -10.86 5.85 -24.43
C PRO A 130 -10.69 6.66 -23.14
N PHE A 131 -9.55 7.31 -22.95
CA PHE A 131 -9.25 8.07 -21.75
C PHE A 131 -10.25 9.23 -21.54
N GLY A 132 -10.69 9.89 -22.62
CA GLY A 132 -11.71 10.92 -22.55
C GLY A 132 -13.04 10.42 -21.97
N GLU A 133 -13.49 9.24 -22.37
CA GLU A 133 -14.69 8.63 -21.81
C GLU A 133 -14.53 8.34 -20.30
N TYR A 134 -13.35 7.88 -19.91
CA TYR A 134 -13.06 7.65 -18.48
C TYR A 134 -13.02 8.97 -17.70
N VAL A 135 -12.43 10.03 -18.24
CA VAL A 135 -12.43 11.35 -17.60
C VAL A 135 -13.86 11.88 -17.40
N GLU A 136 -14.74 11.73 -18.38
CA GLU A 136 -16.14 12.15 -18.26
C GLU A 136 -16.92 11.27 -17.24
N LEU A 137 -16.60 9.99 -17.18
CA LEU A 137 -17.15 9.11 -16.16
C LEU A 137 -16.76 9.57 -14.75
N VAL A 138 -15.48 9.88 -14.53
CA VAL A 138 -14.97 10.41 -13.25
C VAL A 138 -15.62 11.77 -12.94
N ARG A 139 -15.76 12.65 -13.93
CA ARG A 139 -16.36 13.99 -13.77
C ARG A 139 -17.82 13.91 -13.33
N SER A 140 -18.59 12.99 -13.93
CA SER A 140 -20.03 12.87 -13.71
C SER A 140 -20.40 11.99 -12.53
N SER A 141 -19.48 11.19 -12.02
CA SER A 141 -19.74 10.30 -10.88
C SER A 141 -19.72 11.06 -9.56
N GLY A 142 -20.51 10.58 -8.62
CA GLY A 142 -20.39 10.93 -7.21
C GLY A 142 -19.25 10.16 -6.53
N ARG A 143 -19.37 10.01 -5.21
CA ARG A 143 -18.45 9.21 -4.42
C ARG A 143 -18.68 7.71 -4.68
N THR A 144 -17.66 7.02 -5.19
CA THR A 144 -17.72 5.57 -5.48
C THR A 144 -16.33 4.94 -5.49
N ASN A 145 -16.28 3.63 -5.22
CA ASN A 145 -15.08 2.81 -5.40
C ASN A 145 -15.23 1.83 -6.58
N ASP A 146 -16.31 1.94 -7.36
CA ASP A 146 -16.63 0.93 -8.38
C ASP A 146 -15.71 0.93 -9.58
N PHE A 147 -15.03 2.04 -9.86
CA PHE A 147 -14.03 2.13 -10.91
C PHE A 147 -12.83 2.98 -10.51
N TYR A 148 -11.64 2.56 -10.92
CA TYR A 148 -10.39 3.23 -10.57
C TYR A 148 -9.27 2.87 -11.54
N MET A 149 -8.50 3.86 -11.98
CA MET A 149 -7.22 3.65 -12.65
C MET A 149 -6.11 3.54 -11.60
N THR A 150 -5.50 2.37 -11.52
CA THR A 150 -4.50 2.00 -10.49
C THR A 150 -3.15 1.65 -11.11
N ALA A 151 -2.10 1.49 -10.28
CA ALA A 151 -0.79 1.03 -10.73
C ALA A 151 -0.77 -0.43 -11.23
N ASN A 152 -1.80 -1.23 -10.89
CA ASN A 152 -1.94 -2.61 -11.38
C ASN A 152 -2.32 -2.69 -12.86
N ASN A 153 -2.41 -1.55 -13.52
CA ASN A 153 -2.58 -1.43 -14.95
C ASN A 153 -1.18 -1.47 -15.58
N ASP A 154 -0.84 -2.52 -16.22
CA ASP A 154 0.44 -2.84 -16.83
C ASP A 154 1.14 -1.66 -17.58
N GLU A 155 2.12 -1.94 -18.41
CA GLU A 155 2.84 -0.91 -19.16
C GLU A 155 1.95 -0.10 -20.12
N SER A 156 0.75 -0.60 -20.47
CA SER A 156 -0.11 0.07 -21.45
C SER A 156 -0.55 1.46 -21.01
N ASN A 157 -0.94 1.65 -19.74
CA ASN A 157 -1.29 2.97 -19.22
C ASN A 157 -0.07 3.91 -19.12
N ARG A 158 1.09 3.36 -18.76
CA ARG A 158 2.34 4.14 -18.73
C ARG A 158 2.71 4.66 -20.13
N GLU A 159 2.58 3.81 -21.14
CA GLU A 159 2.86 4.20 -22.52
C GLU A 159 1.81 5.20 -23.05
N ALA A 160 0.52 4.94 -22.82
CA ALA A 160 -0.56 5.83 -23.25
C ALA A 160 -0.45 7.24 -22.66
N LEU A 161 0.00 7.36 -21.40
CA LEU A 161 0.06 8.61 -20.65
C LEU A 161 1.50 9.14 -20.43
N ARG A 162 2.51 8.55 -21.10
CA ARG A 162 3.93 8.87 -20.87
C ARG A 162 4.28 10.34 -21.05
N GLU A 163 3.62 11.04 -21.97
CA GLU A 163 3.88 12.45 -22.25
C GLU A 163 3.56 13.36 -21.06
N LEU A 164 2.64 12.95 -20.17
CA LEU A 164 2.33 13.65 -18.94
C LEU A 164 3.54 13.72 -17.99
N MET A 165 4.44 12.75 -18.06
CA MET A 165 5.60 12.71 -17.16
C MET A 165 6.56 13.88 -17.38
N ALA A 166 6.52 14.55 -18.55
CA ALA A 166 7.32 15.74 -18.84
C ALA A 166 6.88 16.96 -18.00
N ASP A 167 5.64 16.97 -17.52
CA ASP A 167 5.09 18.05 -16.68
C ASP A 167 5.50 17.93 -15.20
N LEU A 168 6.15 16.82 -14.82
CA LEU A 168 6.62 16.59 -13.45
C LEU A 168 8.07 17.08 -13.27
N PRO A 169 8.43 17.61 -12.09
CA PRO A 169 9.81 17.94 -11.81
C PRO A 169 10.67 16.66 -11.76
N PRO A 170 11.96 16.74 -12.11
CA PRO A 170 12.83 15.56 -12.16
C PRO A 170 13.12 14.95 -10.78
N LEU A 171 12.99 15.72 -9.68
CA LEU A 171 13.30 15.31 -8.30
C LEU A 171 14.67 14.60 -8.17
N ALA A 172 15.69 15.12 -8.87
CA ALA A 172 17.00 14.48 -9.05
C ALA A 172 17.77 14.24 -7.75
N GLU A 173 17.37 14.89 -6.67
CA GLU A 173 17.93 14.62 -5.33
C GLU A 173 17.52 13.24 -4.78
N TYR A 174 16.39 12.71 -5.24
CA TYR A 174 15.81 11.47 -4.73
C TYR A 174 15.73 10.36 -5.77
N LEU A 175 15.42 10.73 -7.03
CA LEU A 175 15.09 9.81 -8.10
C LEU A 175 16.24 9.72 -9.11
N ASN A 176 16.36 8.58 -9.78
CA ASN A 176 17.22 8.44 -10.95
C ASN A 176 16.60 9.15 -12.18
N GLU A 177 17.30 9.18 -13.31
CA GLU A 177 16.85 9.89 -14.51
C GLU A 177 15.65 9.25 -15.21
N GLU A 178 15.27 8.05 -14.82
CA GLU A 178 14.11 7.36 -15.38
C GLU A 178 12.82 8.01 -14.86
N ARG A 179 12.22 8.86 -15.68
CA ARG A 179 10.93 9.50 -15.39
C ARG A 179 9.78 8.52 -15.61
N ARG A 180 9.76 7.43 -14.86
CA ARG A 180 8.69 6.45 -14.89
C ARG A 180 7.84 6.59 -13.64
N GLY A 181 6.53 6.72 -13.84
CA GLY A 181 5.57 6.75 -12.75
C GLY A 181 4.29 6.02 -13.12
N PHE A 182 3.52 5.66 -12.12
CA PHE A 182 2.18 5.10 -12.28
C PHE A 182 1.16 6.21 -12.06
N PHE A 183 0.24 6.35 -13.00
CA PHE A 183 -0.81 7.35 -12.97
C PHE A 183 -2.05 6.77 -12.29
N TRP A 184 -2.40 7.33 -11.14
CA TRP A 184 -3.59 6.97 -10.38
C TRP A 184 -4.64 8.06 -10.54
N PHE A 185 -5.81 7.70 -11.04
CA PHE A 185 -6.87 8.66 -11.30
C PHE A 185 -8.24 8.05 -11.04
N GLY A 186 -9.08 8.76 -10.30
CA GLY A 186 -10.44 8.31 -10.03
C GLY A 186 -11.27 9.28 -9.19
N PRO A 187 -12.55 8.95 -8.98
CA PRO A 187 -13.47 9.78 -8.22
C PRO A 187 -13.18 9.75 -6.70
N ALA A 188 -13.83 10.64 -5.97
CA ALA A 188 -13.91 10.53 -4.52
C ALA A 188 -14.43 9.14 -4.11
N GLY A 189 -13.91 8.58 -3.04
CA GLY A 189 -14.32 7.28 -2.53
C GLY A 189 -13.56 6.08 -3.05
N THR A 190 -12.65 6.25 -4.04
CA THR A 190 -11.76 5.17 -4.44
C THR A 190 -10.84 4.76 -3.30
N LEU A 191 -10.65 3.46 -3.17
CA LEU A 191 -9.89 2.85 -2.08
C LEU A 191 -8.74 2.00 -2.60
N THR A 192 -7.63 2.00 -1.86
CA THR A 192 -6.62 0.95 -1.92
C THR A 192 -6.59 0.29 -0.54
N PRO A 193 -6.97 -0.99 -0.41
CA PRO A 193 -7.04 -1.70 0.88
C PRO A 193 -5.69 -1.73 1.58
N PHE A 194 -5.68 -2.04 2.87
CA PHE A 194 -4.42 -2.19 3.61
C PHE A 194 -3.54 -3.27 2.98
N HIS A 195 -2.37 -2.83 2.54
CA HIS A 195 -1.30 -3.66 1.99
C HIS A 195 0.04 -2.99 2.32
N HIS A 196 1.12 -3.67 2.02
CA HIS A 196 2.45 -3.06 1.99
C HIS A 196 3.09 -3.23 0.61
N ASP A 197 3.90 -2.25 0.22
CA ASP A 197 4.69 -2.37 -0.99
C ASP A 197 5.94 -3.22 -0.74
N LEU A 198 6.47 -3.80 -1.82
CA LEU A 198 7.71 -4.58 -1.84
C LEU A 198 8.93 -3.74 -2.25
N THR A 199 8.72 -2.43 -2.38
CA THR A 199 9.72 -1.41 -2.70
C THR A 199 9.40 -0.14 -1.91
N ASN A 200 10.36 0.76 -1.76
CA ASN A 200 10.05 2.12 -1.37
C ASN A 200 9.28 2.82 -2.50
N ASN A 201 8.38 3.72 -2.13
CA ASN A 201 7.51 4.41 -3.08
C ASN A 201 7.36 5.89 -2.72
N PHE A 202 7.31 6.77 -3.72
CA PHE A 202 6.79 8.13 -3.58
C PHE A 202 5.36 8.20 -4.10
N MET A 203 4.47 8.81 -3.34
CA MET A 203 3.15 9.24 -3.78
C MET A 203 3.15 10.77 -3.95
N MET A 204 3.24 11.24 -5.19
CA MET A 204 3.15 12.67 -5.54
C MET A 204 1.69 13.04 -5.74
N GLN A 205 1.11 13.83 -4.86
CA GLN A 205 -0.30 14.23 -4.94
C GLN A 205 -0.42 15.46 -5.85
N ILE A 206 -0.99 15.27 -7.04
CA ILE A 206 -1.11 16.33 -8.05
C ILE A 206 -2.42 17.10 -7.87
N ALA A 207 -3.54 16.40 -7.75
CA ALA A 207 -4.87 17.00 -7.60
C ALA A 207 -5.73 16.22 -6.61
N GLY A 208 -6.61 16.94 -5.89
CA GLY A 208 -7.49 16.36 -4.88
C GLY A 208 -6.71 15.85 -3.66
N ARG A 209 -7.42 15.42 -2.61
CA ARG A 209 -6.83 14.96 -1.34
C ARG A 209 -7.01 13.47 -1.16
N LYS A 210 -6.04 12.84 -0.53
CA LYS A 210 -6.11 11.44 -0.11
C LYS A 210 -5.89 11.30 1.39
N ARG A 211 -6.75 10.54 2.04
CA ARG A 211 -6.50 10.04 3.39
C ARG A 211 -5.61 8.81 3.30
N VAL A 212 -4.54 8.80 4.09
CA VAL A 212 -3.62 7.67 4.16
C VAL A 212 -3.52 7.21 5.62
N ARG A 213 -3.68 5.92 5.84
CA ARG A 213 -3.48 5.28 7.15
C ARG A 213 -2.29 4.36 7.07
N LEU A 214 -1.37 4.50 8.04
CA LEU A 214 -0.09 3.78 8.05
C LEU A 214 0.05 2.93 9.31
N ILE A 215 0.63 1.74 9.15
CA ILE A 215 1.02 0.85 10.25
C ILE A 215 2.46 0.40 10.00
N ALA A 216 3.28 0.44 11.06
CA ALA A 216 4.70 0.11 10.95
C ALA A 216 4.93 -1.39 10.63
N PRO A 217 5.99 -1.74 9.90
CA PRO A 217 6.30 -3.13 9.52
C PRO A 217 6.44 -4.09 10.72
N CYS A 218 6.89 -3.58 11.86
CA CYS A 218 7.06 -4.39 13.08
C CYS A 218 5.74 -4.90 13.67
N ASP A 219 4.60 -4.35 13.25
CA ASP A 219 3.27 -4.79 13.69
C ASP A 219 2.68 -5.90 12.80
N ILE A 220 3.42 -6.42 11.82
CA ILE A 220 2.98 -7.51 10.93
C ILE A 220 2.37 -8.72 11.68
N PRO A 221 2.84 -9.15 12.88
CA PRO A 221 2.21 -10.26 13.58
C PRO A 221 0.75 -10.03 13.96
N HIS A 222 0.29 -8.77 13.97
CA HIS A 222 -1.06 -8.37 14.37
C HIS A 222 -2.00 -8.12 13.18
N LEU A 223 -1.49 -8.17 11.94
CA LEU A 223 -2.21 -7.71 10.74
C LEU A 223 -2.94 -8.82 9.98
N TYR A 224 -2.96 -10.06 10.49
CA TYR A 224 -3.67 -11.19 9.86
C TYR A 224 -3.29 -11.37 8.37
N ASN A 225 -2.05 -11.03 8.00
CA ASN A 225 -1.56 -11.18 6.65
C ASN A 225 -1.43 -12.68 6.30
N GLN A 226 -2.25 -13.14 5.37
CA GLN A 226 -2.28 -14.52 4.91
C GLN A 226 -2.08 -14.64 3.39
N ARG A 227 -2.28 -13.54 2.65
CA ARG A 227 -2.19 -13.53 1.19
C ARG A 227 -1.28 -12.40 0.74
N HIS A 228 -0.17 -12.78 0.13
CA HIS A 228 0.79 -11.84 -0.43
C HIS A 228 1.03 -10.65 0.52
N CYS A 229 0.92 -9.42 0.04
CA CYS A 229 1.11 -8.19 0.81
C CYS A 229 -0.19 -7.60 1.40
N PHE A 230 -1.31 -8.31 1.38
CA PHE A 230 -2.62 -7.81 1.82
C PHE A 230 -3.01 -8.29 3.22
N THR A 231 -3.87 -7.51 3.88
CA THR A 231 -4.55 -7.89 5.12
C THR A 231 -6.08 -7.81 4.91
N PRO A 232 -6.88 -8.67 5.60
CA PRO A 232 -8.33 -8.62 5.52
C PRO A 232 -8.96 -7.47 6.33
N ILE A 233 -8.16 -6.59 6.93
CA ILE A 233 -8.62 -5.49 7.79
C ILE A 233 -9.12 -4.33 6.93
N ASP A 234 -10.39 -3.90 7.13
CA ASP A 234 -10.90 -2.70 6.47
C ASP A 234 -10.27 -1.45 7.08
N GLY A 235 -9.47 -0.74 6.26
CA GLY A 235 -8.79 0.48 6.68
C GLY A 235 -9.72 1.65 6.98
N ARG A 236 -10.98 1.64 6.56
CA ARG A 236 -11.96 2.69 6.90
C ARG A 236 -12.43 2.55 8.34
N ASN A 237 -12.64 1.30 8.77
CA ASN A 237 -13.15 0.99 10.11
C ASN A 237 -12.55 -0.31 10.63
N ILE A 238 -11.52 -0.19 11.45
CA ILE A 238 -10.82 -1.34 12.02
C ILE A 238 -11.70 -1.98 13.10
N ASP A 239 -12.30 -3.12 12.78
CA ASP A 239 -13.13 -3.86 13.73
C ASP A 239 -12.26 -4.73 14.67
N VAL A 240 -11.96 -4.19 15.84
CA VAL A 240 -11.17 -4.90 16.86
C VAL A 240 -11.90 -6.10 17.49
N ARG A 241 -13.22 -6.25 17.31
CA ARG A 241 -13.95 -7.45 17.75
C ARG A 241 -13.65 -8.60 16.80
N ARG A 242 -13.61 -8.33 15.50
CA ARG A 242 -13.22 -9.30 14.47
C ARG A 242 -11.72 -9.54 14.44
N PHE A 243 -10.92 -8.50 14.68
CA PHE A 243 -9.46 -8.52 14.63
C PHE A 243 -8.84 -8.07 15.97
N PRO A 244 -8.96 -8.89 17.04
CA PRO A 244 -8.57 -8.48 18.39
C PRO A 244 -7.09 -8.15 18.55
N MET A 245 -6.19 -8.70 17.74
CA MET A 245 -4.77 -8.35 17.79
C MET A 245 -4.50 -6.90 17.38
N MET A 246 -5.44 -6.27 16.66
CA MET A 246 -5.35 -4.85 16.29
C MET A 246 -5.62 -3.87 17.42
N ALA A 247 -6.14 -4.31 18.57
CA ALA A 247 -6.58 -3.41 19.65
C ALA A 247 -5.50 -2.43 20.15
N ASN A 248 -4.23 -2.80 20.03
CA ASN A 248 -3.10 -2.00 20.50
C ASN A 248 -2.12 -1.62 19.40
N VAL A 249 -2.47 -1.84 18.13
CA VAL A 249 -1.62 -1.49 16.99
C VAL A 249 -1.73 0.02 16.73
N PRO A 250 -0.62 0.78 16.74
CA PRO A 250 -0.64 2.18 16.37
C PRO A 250 -1.00 2.34 14.89
N VAL A 251 -2.00 3.17 14.62
CA VAL A 251 -2.38 3.54 13.25
C VAL A 251 -2.15 5.03 13.10
N ILE A 252 -1.24 5.40 12.22
CA ILE A 252 -0.99 6.80 11.87
C ILE A 252 -1.99 7.19 10.78
N ASP A 253 -2.71 8.29 10.97
CA ASP A 253 -3.70 8.81 10.04
C ASP A 253 -3.26 10.17 9.52
N CYS A 254 -3.17 10.36 8.22
CA CYS A 254 -2.82 11.64 7.61
C CYS A 254 -3.62 11.90 6.34
N VAL A 255 -3.76 13.17 6.01
CA VAL A 255 -4.28 13.62 4.70
C VAL A 255 -3.10 14.13 3.89
N LEU A 256 -2.98 13.64 2.66
CA LEU A 256 -2.03 14.09 1.66
C LEU A 256 -2.72 15.12 0.79
N GLU A 257 -2.20 16.35 0.83
CA GLU A 257 -2.74 17.51 0.13
C GLU A 257 -2.12 17.66 -1.28
N PRO A 258 -2.78 18.32 -2.23
CA PRO A 258 -2.18 18.64 -3.53
C PRO A 258 -0.86 19.41 -3.37
N GLY A 259 0.20 18.94 -4.02
CA GLY A 259 1.55 19.51 -3.95
C GLY A 259 2.46 18.83 -2.92
N GLU A 260 1.95 17.87 -2.15
CA GLU A 260 2.74 17.08 -1.21
C GLU A 260 3.24 15.78 -1.85
N ILE A 261 4.38 15.29 -1.37
CA ILE A 261 4.95 13.98 -1.71
C ILE A 261 5.03 13.16 -0.43
N LEU A 262 4.31 12.03 -0.38
CA LEU A 262 4.47 11.07 0.70
C LEU A 262 5.51 10.01 0.32
N PHE A 263 6.54 9.88 1.14
CA PHE A 263 7.43 8.73 1.12
C PHE A 263 6.78 7.57 1.89
N LEU A 264 6.52 6.48 1.17
CA LEU A 264 6.06 5.21 1.70
C LEU A 264 7.24 4.24 1.72
N PRO A 265 7.85 3.98 2.88
CA PRO A 265 8.94 3.02 2.95
C PRO A 265 8.45 1.59 2.73
N VAL A 266 9.31 0.75 2.19
CA VAL A 266 9.03 -0.69 1.98
C VAL A 266 8.55 -1.36 3.27
N GLY A 267 7.53 -2.21 3.13
CA GLY A 267 6.96 -2.96 4.25
C GLY A 267 6.02 -2.17 5.16
N TRP A 268 5.90 -0.84 4.99
CA TRP A 268 4.89 -0.06 5.71
C TRP A 268 3.50 -0.38 5.17
N TRP A 269 2.64 -0.86 6.05
CA TRP A 269 1.24 -1.11 5.72
C TRP A 269 0.51 0.20 5.52
N HIS A 270 -0.21 0.30 4.43
CA HIS A 270 -0.95 1.52 4.12
C HIS A 270 -2.32 1.22 3.51
N PHE A 271 -3.27 2.02 3.91
CA PHE A 271 -4.61 2.13 3.35
C PHE A 271 -4.76 3.54 2.78
N VAL A 272 -5.33 3.65 1.59
CA VAL A 272 -5.53 4.94 0.92
C VAL A 272 -6.98 5.11 0.52
N GLU A 273 -7.55 6.29 0.80
CA GLU A 273 -8.90 6.69 0.41
C GLU A 273 -8.88 8.04 -0.27
N ALA A 274 -9.44 8.15 -1.47
CA ALA A 274 -9.63 9.43 -2.15
C ALA A 274 -10.77 10.22 -1.50
N LEU A 275 -10.48 11.44 -1.06
CA LEU A 275 -11.48 12.34 -0.47
C LEU A 275 -12.20 13.17 -1.54
N ASP A 276 -11.51 13.45 -2.63
CA ASP A 276 -11.97 14.23 -3.79
C ASP A 276 -11.72 13.41 -5.08
N ILE A 277 -12.02 13.96 -6.26
CA ILE A 277 -11.43 13.47 -7.52
C ILE A 277 -9.92 13.66 -7.40
N THR A 278 -9.14 12.59 -7.58
CA THR A 278 -7.70 12.63 -7.30
C THR A 278 -6.87 12.22 -8.49
N ILE A 279 -5.74 12.91 -8.67
CA ILE A 279 -4.64 12.52 -9.54
C ILE A 279 -3.39 12.37 -8.67
N THR A 280 -2.78 11.20 -8.68
CA THR A 280 -1.55 10.89 -7.95
C THR A 280 -0.58 10.22 -8.91
N ILE A 281 0.69 10.56 -8.82
CA ILE A 281 1.77 9.81 -9.48
C ILE A 281 2.56 9.08 -8.40
N SER A 282 2.68 7.77 -8.55
CA SER A 282 3.61 7.00 -7.71
C SER A 282 4.86 6.61 -8.50
N THR A 283 6.01 6.56 -7.83
CA THR A 283 7.27 6.15 -8.45
C THR A 283 8.18 5.43 -7.45
N THR A 284 8.89 4.43 -7.95
CA THR A 284 9.81 3.58 -7.18
C THR A 284 11.27 3.72 -7.63
N HIS A 285 11.55 4.64 -8.57
CA HIS A 285 12.87 4.79 -9.21
C HIS A 285 13.83 5.65 -8.38
N PHE A 286 14.11 5.23 -7.15
CA PHE A 286 15.06 5.93 -6.28
C PHE A 286 16.51 5.79 -6.76
N ARG A 287 17.36 6.74 -6.38
CA ARG A 287 18.81 6.73 -6.65
C ARG A 287 19.56 5.65 -5.85
N TRP A 288 18.97 5.16 -4.78
CA TRP A 288 19.49 4.16 -3.88
C TRP A 288 18.83 2.81 -4.16
N ASP A 289 19.47 1.75 -3.66
CA ASP A 289 18.93 0.41 -3.80
C ASP A 289 17.49 0.31 -3.31
N ASN A 290 16.63 -0.26 -4.14
CA ASN A 290 15.20 -0.40 -3.90
C ASN A 290 14.67 -1.77 -4.36
N ASP A 291 15.54 -2.74 -4.58
CA ASP A 291 15.14 -4.11 -4.92
C ASP A 291 14.98 -4.97 -3.67
N PHE A 292 13.84 -4.84 -3.00
CA PHE A 292 13.41 -5.75 -1.93
C PHE A 292 12.42 -6.79 -2.44
N TYR A 293 11.93 -6.60 -3.65
CA TYR A 293 10.95 -7.48 -4.30
C TYR A 293 11.54 -8.87 -4.57
N SER A 294 12.79 -8.95 -5.01
CA SER A 294 13.44 -10.21 -5.41
C SER A 294 13.58 -11.21 -4.24
N ASP A 295 13.63 -10.71 -3.00
CA ASP A 295 13.76 -11.54 -1.79
C ASP A 295 12.41 -11.84 -1.12
N TYR A 296 11.31 -11.31 -1.65
CA TYR A 296 9.99 -11.54 -1.04
C TYR A 296 9.55 -12.99 -1.22
N PRO A 297 9.10 -13.68 -0.15
CA PRO A 297 8.69 -15.06 -0.26
C PRO A 297 7.52 -15.21 -1.22
N GLY A 298 7.67 -16.12 -2.19
CA GLY A 298 6.59 -16.45 -3.12
C GLY A 298 5.34 -16.92 -2.39
N ASN A 299 4.18 -16.67 -2.98
CA ASN A 299 2.93 -17.24 -2.52
C ASN A 299 2.97 -18.75 -2.75
N HIS A 300 3.14 -19.50 -1.68
CA HIS A 300 2.79 -20.91 -1.67
C HIS A 300 1.35 -20.99 -1.17
N ASP A 301 0.38 -20.98 -2.08
CA ASP A 301 -0.99 -21.34 -1.77
C ASP A 301 -1.01 -22.84 -1.44
N PHE A 302 -1.23 -23.15 -0.17
CA PHE A 302 -1.53 -24.51 0.29
C PHE A 302 -3.04 -24.75 0.22
#